data_bfd39b3db4b22e485fc6aeaf1f73014a
#
_entry.id   bfd39b3db4b22e485fc6aeaf1f73014a
#
_cell.length_a   1.000
_cell.length_b   1.000
_cell.length_c   1.000
_cell.angle_alpha   90.00
_cell.angle_beta   90.00
_cell.angle_gamma   90.00
#
_symmetry.space_group_name_H-M   'P 1'
#
loop_
_entity.id
_entity.type
_entity.pdbx_description
1 polymer ?
#
loop_
_entity_poly.entity_id
_entity_poly.type
_entity_poly.pdbx_seq_one_letter_code
_entity_poly.pdbx_strand_id
1 'polypeptide(L)'
;LLPSTIERAEEKFGPLTDEQQKRLDTFGTDPQFFKQISMGLTWDIERLTRYTNILMWHDFVFYHICGDMEFVTSDNPVMFINSNTANAQPFANGLARKTTLIYYPLSPKLLLCAIHPNAFFQFFSDKDGCLCRLDATKEESFIASMNRKQRAQCHNQVFALTQTTLEKIKL
;
A
#
# COMPACT_ATOMS: atom_id res chain seq x y z
N LEU A 1 -1.13 18.50 -10.24
CA LEU A 1 -0.02 19.04 -9.42
C LEU A 1 -0.55 20.24 -8.65
N LEU A 2 -0.20 20.34 -7.35
CA LEU A 2 -0.59 21.49 -6.54
C LEU A 2 0.19 22.73 -7.04
N PRO A 3 -0.45 23.92 -7.14
CA PRO A 3 0.20 25.15 -7.58
C PRO A 3 1.53 25.41 -6.84
N SER A 4 1.58 25.16 -5.54
CA SER A 4 2.78 25.29 -4.70
C SER A 4 3.96 24.39 -5.11
N THR A 5 3.71 23.32 -5.86
CA THR A 5 4.78 22.42 -6.36
C THR A 5 5.40 22.98 -7.63
N ILE A 6 4.61 23.60 -8.46
CA ILE A 6 5.05 24.27 -9.71
C ILE A 6 5.88 25.50 -9.35
N GLU A 7 5.36 26.36 -8.45
CA GLU A 7 6.05 27.56 -7.97
C GLU A 7 7.43 27.22 -7.38
N ARG A 8 7.54 26.18 -6.53
CA ARG A 8 8.82 25.73 -5.98
C ARG A 8 9.80 25.19 -7.04
N ALA A 9 9.27 24.56 -8.08
CA ALA A 9 10.09 24.09 -9.18
C ALA A 9 10.61 25.26 -10.01
N GLU A 10 9.80 26.25 -10.29
CA GLU A 10 10.17 27.47 -11.01
C GLU A 10 11.19 28.31 -10.22
N GLU A 11 11.02 28.43 -8.90
CA GLU A 11 12.02 29.08 -8.03
C GLU A 11 13.39 28.41 -8.09
N LYS A 12 13.42 27.09 -8.22
CA LYS A 12 14.68 26.30 -8.16
C LYS A 12 15.36 26.13 -9.53
N PHE A 13 14.56 26.01 -10.58
CA PHE A 13 15.04 25.61 -11.92
C PHE A 13 14.76 26.64 -13.01
N GLY A 14 14.14 27.77 -12.64
CA GLY A 14 13.70 28.81 -13.57
C GLY A 14 12.33 28.56 -14.16
N PRO A 15 11.77 29.52 -14.92
CA PRO A 15 10.43 29.42 -15.49
C PRO A 15 10.33 28.27 -16.48
N LEU A 16 9.16 27.65 -16.50
CA LEU A 16 8.87 26.55 -17.40
C LEU A 16 8.90 27.02 -18.86
N THR A 17 9.45 26.20 -19.73
CA THR A 17 9.35 26.44 -21.19
C THR A 17 7.92 26.13 -21.66
N ASP A 18 7.52 26.71 -22.81
CA ASP A 18 6.19 26.46 -23.42
C ASP A 18 5.93 24.96 -23.64
N GLU A 19 6.96 24.21 -23.99
CA GLU A 19 6.87 22.75 -24.16
C GLU A 19 6.65 22.02 -22.82
N GLN A 20 7.32 22.47 -21.76
CA GLN A 20 7.13 21.93 -20.43
C GLN A 20 5.74 22.25 -19.87
N GLN A 21 5.26 23.48 -20.10
CA GLN A 21 3.92 23.90 -19.73
C GLN A 21 2.87 23.05 -20.45
N LYS A 22 3.00 22.89 -21.77
CA LYS A 22 2.10 22.03 -22.56
C LYS A 22 2.08 20.58 -22.09
N ARG A 23 3.25 20.03 -21.68
CA ARG A 23 3.32 18.70 -21.07
C ARG A 23 2.61 18.65 -19.72
N LEU A 24 2.72 19.67 -18.90
CA LEU A 24 2.01 19.77 -17.62
C LEU A 24 0.49 19.85 -17.79
N ASP A 25 0.01 20.60 -18.79
CA ASP A 25 -1.42 20.70 -19.09
C ASP A 25 -1.97 19.36 -19.59
N THR A 26 -1.18 18.62 -20.35
CA THR A 26 -1.52 17.25 -20.81
C THR A 26 -1.46 16.24 -19.64
N PHE A 27 -0.64 16.49 -18.64
CA PHE A 27 -0.43 15.61 -17.47
C PHE A 27 -1.71 15.36 -16.66
N GLY A 28 -2.66 16.28 -16.65
CA GLY A 28 -3.93 16.15 -15.91
C GLY A 28 -5.07 15.49 -16.69
N THR A 29 -4.92 15.33 -18.01
CA THR A 29 -6.03 14.98 -18.90
C THR A 29 -5.85 13.70 -19.70
N ASP A 30 -4.62 13.19 -19.85
CA ASP A 30 -4.35 11.98 -20.63
C ASP A 30 -4.09 10.74 -19.75
N PRO A 31 -5.05 9.78 -19.67
CA PRO A 31 -4.85 8.53 -18.92
C PRO A 31 -3.69 7.68 -19.46
N GLN A 32 -3.36 7.78 -20.74
CA GLN A 32 -2.25 7.05 -21.35
C GLN A 32 -0.89 7.58 -20.87
N PHE A 33 -0.78 8.88 -20.64
CA PHE A 33 0.43 9.50 -20.13
C PHE A 33 0.76 9.00 -18.72
N PHE A 34 -0.24 8.90 -17.82
CA PHE A 34 -0.06 8.27 -16.50
C PHE A 34 0.37 6.83 -16.59
N LYS A 35 -0.20 6.07 -17.52
CA LYS A 35 0.19 4.68 -17.75
C LYS A 35 1.64 4.56 -18.22
N GLN A 36 2.06 5.40 -19.15
CA GLN A 36 3.45 5.42 -19.66
C GLN A 36 4.46 5.82 -18.59
N ILE A 37 4.14 6.84 -17.77
CA ILE A 37 5.00 7.23 -16.64
C ILE A 37 5.05 6.11 -15.61
N SER A 38 3.92 5.54 -15.23
CA SER A 38 3.88 4.43 -14.26
C SER A 38 4.67 3.23 -14.76
N MET A 39 4.55 2.89 -16.03
CA MET A 39 5.36 1.83 -16.65
C MET A 39 6.85 2.21 -16.68
N GLY A 40 7.20 3.42 -17.11
CA GLY A 40 8.59 3.90 -17.09
C GLY A 40 9.22 3.88 -15.70
N LEU A 41 8.46 4.27 -14.68
CA LEU A 41 8.90 4.21 -13.28
C LEU A 41 9.05 2.77 -12.76
N THR A 42 8.23 1.85 -13.28
CA THR A 42 8.25 0.44 -12.89
C THR A 42 9.42 -0.32 -13.52
N TRP A 43 9.84 0.08 -14.73
CA TRP A 43 10.96 -0.55 -15.45
C TRP A 43 12.33 0.06 -15.14
N ASP A 44 12.40 1.07 -14.29
CA ASP A 44 13.67 1.63 -13.81
C ASP A 44 14.33 0.65 -12.83
N ILE A 45 15.32 -0.10 -13.33
CA ILE A 45 16.05 -1.13 -12.57
C ILE A 45 16.69 -0.55 -11.31
N GLU A 46 17.20 0.68 -11.37
CA GLU A 46 17.82 1.32 -10.20
C GLU A 46 16.77 1.58 -9.10
N ARG A 47 15.60 2.05 -9.46
CA ARG A 47 14.48 2.25 -8.53
C ARG A 47 13.96 0.93 -7.98
N LEU A 48 13.78 -0.10 -8.82
CA LEU A 48 13.39 -1.42 -8.37
C LEU A 48 14.39 -2.00 -7.39
N THR A 49 15.68 -1.90 -7.67
CA THR A 49 16.74 -2.34 -6.76
C THR A 49 16.69 -1.58 -5.45
N ARG A 50 16.48 -0.26 -5.48
CA ARG A 50 16.33 0.55 -4.27
C ARG A 50 15.12 0.15 -3.44
N TYR A 51 13.97 -0.07 -4.07
CA TYR A 51 12.75 -0.51 -3.36
C TYR A 51 12.90 -1.92 -2.79
N THR A 52 13.52 -2.83 -3.54
CA THR A 52 13.83 -4.18 -3.07
C THR A 52 14.73 -4.13 -1.84
N ASN A 53 15.80 -3.35 -1.87
CA ASN A 53 16.70 -3.19 -0.73
C ASN A 53 15.98 -2.63 0.50
N ILE A 54 15.08 -1.66 0.33
CA ILE A 54 14.27 -1.13 1.43
C ILE A 54 13.37 -2.22 2.00
N LEU A 55 12.68 -3.00 1.15
CA LEU A 55 11.80 -4.09 1.59
C LEU A 55 12.55 -5.22 2.28
N MET A 56 13.75 -5.57 1.80
CA MET A 56 14.60 -6.60 2.42
C MET A 56 15.06 -6.25 3.84
N TRP A 57 14.94 -5.00 4.25
CA TRP A 57 15.24 -4.55 5.61
C TRP A 57 14.04 -4.64 6.55
N HIS A 58 12.85 -4.96 6.04
CA HIS A 58 11.66 -5.09 6.86
C HIS A 58 11.61 -6.46 7.54
N ASP A 59 11.07 -6.47 8.76
CA ASP A 59 10.67 -7.68 9.43
C ASP A 59 9.36 -8.18 8.79
N PHE A 60 9.27 -9.49 8.54
CA PHE A 60 8.09 -10.09 7.92
C PHE A 60 7.31 -10.91 8.94
N VAL A 61 6.02 -10.62 9.05
CA VAL A 61 5.08 -11.36 9.88
C VAL A 61 3.97 -11.91 9.00
N PHE A 62 3.63 -13.17 9.21
CA PHE A 62 2.55 -13.84 8.53
C PHE A 62 1.38 -14.04 9.48
N TYR A 63 0.20 -13.57 9.12
CA TYR A 63 -1.04 -13.82 9.83
C TYR A 63 -1.79 -14.94 9.14
N HIS A 64 -2.03 -16.04 9.85
CA HIS A 64 -2.77 -17.18 9.36
C HIS A 64 -4.11 -17.33 10.09
N ILE A 65 -5.21 -17.25 9.36
CA ILE A 65 -6.56 -17.42 9.92
C ILE A 65 -6.83 -18.90 10.22
N CYS A 66 -7.17 -19.16 11.48
CA CYS A 66 -7.74 -20.43 11.94
C CYS A 66 -9.26 -20.26 12.07
N GLY A 67 -10.05 -21.00 11.28
CA GLY A 67 -11.53 -20.92 11.26
C GLY A 67 -12.07 -20.51 9.89
N ASP A 68 -13.34 -20.09 9.84
CA ASP A 68 -14.11 -19.96 8.58
C ASP A 68 -13.95 -18.59 7.89
N MET A 69 -13.37 -17.60 8.57
CA MET A 69 -13.12 -16.30 7.94
C MET A 69 -11.98 -16.37 6.90
N GLU A 70 -11.95 -15.39 6.02
CA GLU A 70 -10.94 -15.28 4.98
C GLU A 70 -10.52 -13.83 4.74
N PHE A 71 -9.31 -13.64 4.25
CA PHE A 71 -8.86 -12.39 3.67
C PHE A 71 -9.32 -12.30 2.21
N VAL A 72 -9.71 -11.10 1.80
CA VAL A 72 -9.96 -10.80 0.38
C VAL A 72 -8.72 -10.16 -0.22
N THR A 73 -8.61 -10.27 -1.54
CA THR A 73 -7.61 -9.56 -2.33
C THR A 73 -8.28 -8.73 -3.43
N SER A 74 -7.52 -7.92 -4.14
CA SER A 74 -8.04 -7.08 -5.23
C SER A 74 -7.03 -6.92 -6.35
N ASP A 75 -7.42 -6.21 -7.38
CA ASP A 75 -6.54 -5.74 -8.47
C ASP A 75 -5.45 -4.75 -8.01
N ASN A 76 -5.55 -4.24 -6.78
CA ASN A 76 -4.51 -3.46 -6.09
C ASN A 76 -4.26 -4.06 -4.69
N PRO A 77 -3.51 -5.18 -4.58
CA PRO A 77 -3.50 -5.99 -3.37
C PRO A 77 -2.60 -5.46 -2.24
N VAL A 78 -1.62 -4.63 -2.54
CA VAL A 78 -0.65 -4.15 -1.53
C VAL A 78 -1.19 -2.93 -0.79
N MET A 79 -1.42 -3.08 0.52
CA MET A 79 -1.95 -2.02 1.38
C MET A 79 -0.85 -1.34 2.17
N PHE A 80 -0.75 -0.01 2.06
CA PHE A 80 0.11 0.82 2.90
C PHE A 80 -0.74 1.46 3.99
N ILE A 81 -0.57 1.03 5.22
CA ILE A 81 -1.36 1.51 6.36
C ILE A 81 -0.44 2.29 7.31
N ASN A 82 -0.81 3.54 7.60
CA ASN A 82 -0.11 4.30 8.63
C ASN A 82 -0.61 3.87 10.02
N SER A 83 0.30 3.44 10.85
CA SER A 83 0.02 3.05 12.22
C SER A 83 -0.24 4.25 13.14
N ASN A 84 0.23 5.44 12.77
CA ASN A 84 -0.02 6.68 13.50
C ASN A 84 -1.20 7.44 12.87
N THR A 85 -2.41 7.12 13.32
CA THR A 85 -3.64 7.73 12.82
C THR A 85 -3.82 9.20 13.23
N ALA A 86 -3.14 9.65 14.29
CA ALA A 86 -3.25 11.02 14.80
C ALA A 86 -2.64 12.07 13.85
N ASN A 87 -1.71 11.67 12.99
CA ASN A 87 -1.01 12.53 12.03
C ASN A 87 -1.13 12.01 10.59
N ALA A 88 -2.30 11.51 10.21
CA ALA A 88 -2.57 11.01 8.87
C ALA A 88 -2.54 12.16 7.84
N GLN A 89 -1.36 12.57 7.42
CA GLN A 89 -1.21 13.47 6.28
C GLN A 89 -1.40 12.68 4.97
N PRO A 90 -2.00 13.30 3.94
CA PRO A 90 -1.98 12.75 2.60
C PRO A 90 -0.53 12.40 2.21
N PHE A 91 -0.30 11.22 1.64
CA PHE A 91 1.04 10.72 1.29
C PHE A 91 1.99 10.41 2.47
N ALA A 92 1.46 10.27 3.70
CA ALA A 92 2.25 9.89 4.86
C ALA A 92 2.78 8.44 4.80
N ASN A 93 2.28 7.62 3.88
CA ASN A 93 2.66 6.22 3.72
C ASN A 93 3.78 6.07 2.68
N GLY A 94 4.90 5.53 3.10
CA GLY A 94 6.03 5.25 2.20
C GLY A 94 6.83 4.05 2.70
N LEU A 95 7.46 3.31 1.78
CA LEU A 95 8.23 2.09 2.07
C LEU A 95 9.27 2.28 3.18
N ALA A 96 9.93 3.43 3.22
CA ALA A 96 10.99 3.72 4.18
C ALA A 96 10.51 4.38 5.49
N ARG A 97 9.18 4.52 5.69
CA ARG A 97 8.67 5.17 6.90
C ARG A 97 8.43 4.17 8.02
N LYS A 98 8.94 4.48 9.21
CA LYS A 98 8.78 3.67 10.44
C LYS A 98 7.33 3.44 10.86
N THR A 99 6.41 4.31 10.46
CA THR A 99 4.97 4.23 10.78
C THR A 99 4.15 3.50 9.73
N THR A 100 4.76 3.09 8.62
CA THR A 100 4.06 2.38 7.55
C THR A 100 4.12 0.88 7.79
N LEU A 101 2.95 0.25 7.83
CA LEU A 101 2.78 -1.19 7.77
C LEU A 101 2.34 -1.55 6.35
N ILE A 102 2.99 -2.55 5.76
CA ILE A 102 2.69 -2.99 4.40
C ILE A 102 2.03 -4.35 4.50
N TYR A 103 0.77 -4.44 4.09
CA TYR A 103 0.03 -5.69 4.10
C TYR A 103 -0.19 -6.21 2.69
N TYR A 104 -0.08 -7.51 2.53
CA TYR A 104 -0.32 -8.19 1.27
C TYR A 104 -1.03 -9.53 1.49
N PRO A 105 -2.30 -9.69 1.07
CA PRO A 105 -3.00 -10.97 1.11
C PRO A 105 -2.37 -11.97 0.14
N LEU A 106 -1.73 -13.01 0.67
CA LEU A 106 -1.08 -14.06 -0.12
C LEU A 106 -2.05 -15.18 -0.49
N SER A 107 -3.04 -15.42 0.37
CA SER A 107 -4.10 -16.39 0.15
C SER A 107 -5.33 -16.02 0.99
N PRO A 108 -6.48 -16.69 0.82
CA PRO A 108 -7.66 -16.45 1.67
C PRO A 108 -7.40 -16.65 3.17
N LYS A 109 -6.37 -17.41 3.53
CA LYS A 109 -6.02 -17.68 4.93
C LYS A 109 -4.72 -17.03 5.39
N LEU A 110 -3.97 -16.40 4.49
CA LEU A 110 -2.63 -15.91 4.79
C LEU A 110 -2.44 -14.45 4.36
N LEU A 111 -2.08 -13.61 5.32
CA LEU A 111 -1.75 -12.19 5.12
C LEU A 111 -0.29 -11.96 5.51
N LEU A 112 0.50 -11.42 4.60
CA LEU A 112 1.84 -10.91 4.89
C LEU A 112 1.75 -9.50 5.45
N CYS A 113 2.53 -9.21 6.48
CA CYS A 113 2.80 -7.85 6.96
C CYS A 113 4.31 -7.61 6.95
N ALA A 114 4.75 -6.57 6.23
CA ALA A 114 6.12 -6.08 6.31
C ALA A 114 6.15 -4.85 7.22
N ILE A 115 7.09 -4.86 8.18
CA ILE A 115 7.21 -3.90 9.27
C ILE A 115 8.61 -3.31 9.23
N HIS A 116 8.73 -1.99 9.25
CA HIS A 116 10.06 -1.37 9.30
C HIS A 116 10.79 -1.79 10.60
N PRO A 117 12.09 -2.20 10.57
CA PRO A 117 12.80 -2.77 11.73
C PRO A 117 12.91 -1.80 12.92
N ASN A 118 12.84 -0.50 12.65
CA ASN A 118 12.80 0.54 13.68
C ASN A 118 11.37 1.09 13.90
N ALA A 119 10.33 0.34 13.59
CA ALA A 119 8.97 0.73 13.90
C ALA A 119 8.76 0.76 15.41
N PHE A 120 7.99 1.74 15.89
CA PHE A 120 7.66 1.86 17.32
C PHE A 120 6.72 0.76 17.84
N PHE A 121 6.37 -0.20 17.00
CA PHE A 121 5.52 -1.33 17.34
C PHE A 121 6.36 -2.49 17.86
N GLN A 122 6.42 -2.61 19.16
CA GLN A 122 7.05 -3.76 19.83
C GLN A 122 6.28 -5.07 19.71
N PHE A 123 5.20 -5.11 18.93
CA PHE A 123 4.39 -6.34 18.81
C PHE A 123 5.15 -7.54 18.28
N PHE A 124 6.29 -7.31 17.61
CA PHE A 124 7.00 -8.38 16.90
C PHE A 124 8.53 -8.28 16.99
N SER A 125 9.06 -7.49 17.92
CA SER A 125 10.49 -7.21 18.01
C SER A 125 11.39 -8.44 18.14
N ASP A 126 10.82 -9.57 18.55
CA ASP A 126 11.56 -10.82 18.76
C ASP A 126 11.25 -11.90 17.70
N LYS A 127 10.55 -11.56 16.60
CA LYS A 127 9.90 -12.58 15.79
C LYS A 127 9.94 -12.32 14.28
N ASP A 128 11.09 -11.96 13.76
CA ASP A 128 11.27 -11.96 12.29
C ASP A 128 10.85 -13.31 11.70
N GLY A 129 10.04 -13.26 10.65
CA GLY A 129 9.48 -14.43 10.01
C GLY A 129 8.45 -15.20 10.84
N CYS A 130 7.87 -14.58 11.87
CA CYS A 130 6.88 -15.22 12.73
C CYS A 130 5.55 -15.48 12.02
N LEU A 131 5.02 -16.66 12.19
CA LEU A 131 3.67 -17.04 11.83
C LEU A 131 2.73 -16.79 13.03
N CYS A 132 1.90 -15.75 12.95
CA CYS A 132 0.86 -15.44 13.92
C CYS A 132 -0.44 -16.13 13.54
N ARG A 133 -0.96 -17.01 14.39
CA ARG A 133 -2.26 -17.64 14.19
C ARG A 133 -3.36 -16.74 14.72
N LEU A 134 -4.30 -16.39 13.85
CA LEU A 134 -5.49 -15.60 14.19
C LEU A 134 -6.68 -16.55 14.40
N ASP A 135 -7.27 -16.48 15.58
CA ASP A 135 -8.57 -17.11 15.82
C ASP A 135 -9.66 -16.26 15.17
N ALA A 136 -10.39 -16.85 14.23
CA ALA A 136 -11.39 -16.12 13.44
C ALA A 136 -12.49 -15.47 14.31
N THR A 137 -12.77 -16.01 15.50
CA THR A 137 -13.79 -15.46 16.41
C THR A 137 -13.26 -14.32 17.28
N LYS A 138 -11.99 -14.38 17.69
CA LYS A 138 -11.38 -13.35 18.54
C LYS A 138 -10.88 -12.16 17.74
N GLU A 139 -10.29 -12.43 16.57
CA GLU A 139 -9.71 -11.40 15.70
C GLU A 139 -10.62 -11.02 14.51
N GLU A 140 -11.92 -11.29 14.59
CA GLU A 140 -12.92 -10.95 13.57
C GLU A 140 -12.82 -9.48 13.16
N SER A 141 -12.71 -8.57 14.12
CA SER A 141 -12.62 -7.14 13.86
C SER A 141 -11.38 -6.75 13.03
N PHE A 142 -10.24 -7.39 13.28
CA PHE A 142 -9.01 -7.18 12.52
C PHE A 142 -9.17 -7.69 11.08
N ILE A 143 -9.66 -8.93 10.91
CA ILE A 143 -9.87 -9.53 9.57
C ILE A 143 -10.86 -8.69 8.75
N ALA A 144 -11.99 -8.31 9.35
CA ALA A 144 -12.98 -7.46 8.71
C ALA A 144 -12.42 -6.06 8.36
N SER A 145 -11.58 -5.50 9.22
CA SER A 145 -10.90 -4.22 8.94
C SER A 145 -9.96 -4.33 7.74
N MET A 146 -9.15 -5.40 7.65
CA MET A 146 -8.26 -5.62 6.51
C MET A 146 -9.06 -5.79 5.20
N ASN A 147 -10.15 -6.55 5.24
CA ASN A 147 -11.03 -6.74 4.08
C ASN A 147 -11.68 -5.42 3.60
N ARG A 148 -12.16 -4.58 4.53
CA ARG A 148 -12.67 -3.24 4.18
C ARG A 148 -11.62 -2.34 3.56
N LYS A 149 -10.39 -2.35 4.10
CA LYS A 149 -9.27 -1.57 3.54
C LYS A 149 -8.90 -2.06 2.14
N GLN A 150 -8.87 -3.37 1.94
CA GLN A 150 -8.63 -3.97 0.63
C GLN A 150 -9.71 -3.57 -0.39
N ARG A 151 -10.99 -3.55 0.03
CA ARG A 151 -12.09 -3.07 -0.78
C ARG A 151 -11.98 -1.59 -1.10
N ALA A 152 -11.59 -0.76 -0.13
CA ALA A 152 -11.50 0.70 -0.30
C ALA A 152 -10.40 1.12 -1.28
N GLN A 153 -9.32 0.33 -1.41
CA GLN A 153 -8.21 0.65 -2.31
C GLN A 153 -8.29 -0.05 -3.67
N CYS A 154 -9.22 -0.99 -3.89
CA CYS A 154 -9.36 -1.64 -5.18
C CYS A 154 -9.75 -0.64 -6.27
N HIS A 155 -9.27 -0.85 -7.49
CA HIS A 155 -9.68 -0.04 -8.63
C HIS A 155 -11.00 -0.56 -9.22
N ASN A 156 -11.05 -1.85 -9.56
CA ASN A 156 -12.18 -2.44 -10.26
C ASN A 156 -12.71 -3.71 -9.61
N GLN A 157 -11.84 -4.57 -9.07
CA GLN A 157 -12.19 -5.93 -8.70
C GLN A 157 -11.67 -6.32 -7.32
N VAL A 158 -12.53 -7.00 -6.57
CA VAL A 158 -12.19 -7.69 -5.32
C VAL A 158 -12.45 -9.17 -5.50
N PHE A 159 -11.55 -9.98 -4.99
CA PHE A 159 -11.60 -11.43 -5.06
C PHE A 159 -11.69 -12.01 -3.65
N ALA A 160 -12.60 -12.94 -3.47
CA ALA A 160 -12.76 -13.74 -2.26
C ALA A 160 -12.99 -15.20 -2.63
N LEU A 161 -12.73 -16.11 -1.71
CA LEU A 161 -12.98 -17.53 -1.92
C LEU A 161 -14.49 -17.83 -1.87
N THR A 162 -15.24 -17.13 -1.00
CA THR A 162 -16.67 -17.36 -0.79
C THR A 162 -17.52 -16.16 -1.17
N GLN A 163 -18.72 -16.44 -1.70
CA GLN A 163 -19.73 -15.43 -2.01
C GLN A 163 -20.18 -14.67 -0.77
N THR A 164 -20.30 -15.37 0.37
CA THR A 164 -20.69 -14.78 1.65
C THR A 164 -19.73 -13.67 2.10
N THR A 165 -18.43 -13.87 1.90
CA THR A 165 -17.42 -12.83 2.22
C THR A 165 -17.55 -11.64 1.30
N LEU A 166 -17.79 -11.85 -0.01
CA LEU A 166 -18.02 -10.75 -0.95
C LEU A 166 -19.26 -9.92 -0.57
N GLU A 167 -20.32 -10.55 -0.11
CA GLU A 167 -21.52 -9.85 0.33
C GLU A 167 -21.29 -9.00 1.58
N LYS A 168 -20.52 -9.51 2.55
CA LYS A 168 -20.18 -8.79 3.78
C LYS A 168 -19.32 -7.53 3.54
N ILE A 169 -18.53 -7.48 2.48
CA ILE A 169 -17.68 -6.32 2.16
C ILE A 169 -18.33 -5.34 1.17
N LYS A 170 -19.48 -5.65 0.59
CA LYS A 170 -20.28 -4.72 -0.24
C LYS A 170 -20.96 -3.63 0.57
N LEU A 171 -21.11 -3.82 1.86
CA LEU A 171 -21.65 -2.85 2.82
C LEU A 171 -20.55 -1.92 3.32
#